data_35baa5795a0780237cd567d0633cfc7c
#
_entry.id   35baa5795a0780237cd567d0633cfc7c
#
_cell.length_a   1.000
_cell.length_b   1.000
_cell.length_c   1.000
_cell.angle_alpha   90.00
_cell.angle_beta   90.00
_cell.angle_gamma   90.00
#
_symmetry.space_group_name_H-M   'P 1'
#
loop_
_entity.id
_entity.type
_entity.pdbx_description
1 polymer ?
#
loop_
_entity_poly.entity_id
_entity_poly.type
_entity_poly.pdbx_seq_one_letter_code
_entity_poly.pdbx_strand_id
1 'polypeptide(L)'
;RPGALEGPNALMAGINEDLPFHPLNIAVLTISDTRDETTDTSGGLLVERLTTAGHVLKGKAIVHDEVEAIRAQLKIWIADPDIDVVLTTGGTGFAPRDVTPEAVKPLFRRELDGFSVVFHLKSLGTVGVATLQSRALAGQAGDTFIFCVPGSTGACRDAWDLVLAEELDSRFRPCSLVGQIPRYRGIC
;
A
#
# COMPACT_ATOMS: atom_id res chain seq x y z
N ARG A 1 -26.37 30.79 29.31
CA ARG A 1 -26.30 30.00 28.06
C ARG A 1 -24.90 30.13 27.52
N PRO A 2 -24.06 29.09 27.47
CA PRO A 2 -22.80 29.12 26.72
C PRO A 2 -23.13 28.94 25.24
N GLY A 3 -22.78 29.94 24.44
CA GLY A 3 -22.86 29.90 23.00
C GLY A 3 -21.93 28.81 22.46
N ALA A 4 -22.46 27.93 21.66
CA ALA A 4 -21.68 27.01 20.86
C ALA A 4 -20.81 27.85 19.93
N LEU A 5 -19.50 27.76 20.07
CA LEU A 5 -18.56 28.22 19.07
C LEU A 5 -18.66 27.24 17.89
N GLU A 6 -19.54 27.55 16.94
CA GLU A 6 -19.47 26.99 15.61
C GLU A 6 -18.18 27.54 14.97
N GLY A 7 -17.09 26.80 15.12
CA GLY A 7 -15.86 27.04 14.38
C GLY A 7 -16.07 26.66 12.92
N PRO A 8 -15.41 27.38 11.97
CA PRO A 8 -15.56 27.12 10.55
C PRO A 8 -15.05 25.70 10.23
N ASN A 9 -15.97 24.86 9.70
CA ASN A 9 -15.72 23.66 8.92
C ASN A 9 -14.42 22.92 9.30
N ALA A 10 -14.43 22.16 10.39
CA ALA A 10 -13.42 21.14 10.58
C ALA A 10 -13.53 20.21 9.36
N LEU A 11 -12.51 20.23 8.48
CA LEU A 11 -12.39 19.33 7.35
C LEU A 11 -12.39 17.90 7.91
N MET A 12 -13.57 17.28 7.95
CA MET A 12 -13.69 15.88 8.36
C MET A 12 -12.94 15.05 7.33
N ALA A 13 -12.09 14.12 7.81
CA ALA A 13 -11.39 13.20 6.94
C ALA A 13 -12.42 12.38 6.13
N GLY A 14 -12.21 12.26 4.83
CA GLY A 14 -13.09 11.49 3.95
C GLY A 14 -12.92 11.84 2.47
N ILE A 15 -13.65 11.10 1.64
CA ILE A 15 -13.66 11.32 0.18
C ILE A 15 -14.57 12.50 -0.15
N ASN A 16 -14.06 13.46 -0.91
CA ASN A 16 -14.83 14.54 -1.50
C ASN A 16 -15.15 14.20 -2.96
N GLU A 17 -16.37 13.76 -3.21
CA GLU A 17 -16.83 13.31 -4.53
C GLU A 17 -16.93 14.43 -5.59
N ASP A 18 -16.92 15.69 -5.18
CA ASP A 18 -16.91 16.84 -6.09
C ASP A 18 -15.53 17.05 -6.77
N LEU A 19 -14.51 16.34 -6.31
CA LEU A 19 -13.16 16.43 -6.86
C LEU A 19 -12.90 15.35 -7.92
N PRO A 20 -12.02 15.61 -8.89
CA PRO A 20 -11.69 14.63 -9.89
C PRO A 20 -10.88 13.47 -9.28
N PHE A 21 -11.27 12.24 -9.63
CA PHE A 21 -10.47 11.06 -9.35
C PHE A 21 -9.32 10.95 -10.36
N HIS A 22 -8.11 10.77 -9.85
CA HIS A 22 -6.91 10.55 -10.65
C HIS A 22 -6.41 9.11 -10.49
N PRO A 23 -6.53 8.27 -11.52
CA PRO A 23 -6.13 6.88 -11.45
C PRO A 23 -4.60 6.75 -11.30
N LEU A 24 -4.16 5.87 -10.42
CA LEU A 24 -2.77 5.50 -10.26
C LEU A 24 -2.43 4.27 -11.09
N ASN A 25 -1.19 4.19 -11.54
CA ASN A 25 -0.59 3.02 -12.15
C ASN A 25 0.06 2.17 -11.04
N ILE A 26 -0.50 1.00 -10.78
CA ILE A 26 -0.12 0.16 -9.64
C ILE A 26 0.40 -1.18 -10.14
N ALA A 27 1.53 -1.64 -9.58
CA ALA A 27 2.02 -3.00 -9.76
C ALA A 27 1.83 -3.83 -8.47
N VAL A 28 1.62 -5.14 -8.62
CA VAL A 28 1.41 -6.07 -7.50
C VAL A 28 2.47 -7.16 -7.54
N LEU A 29 3.23 -7.31 -6.44
CA LEU A 29 4.25 -8.32 -6.26
C LEU A 29 3.85 -9.29 -5.15
N THR A 30 3.63 -10.53 -5.50
CA THR A 30 3.45 -11.61 -4.52
C THR A 30 4.82 -12.25 -4.23
N ILE A 31 5.17 -12.32 -2.95
CA ILE A 31 6.43 -12.89 -2.48
C ILE A 31 6.08 -14.20 -1.79
N SER A 32 6.45 -15.33 -2.42
CA SER A 32 6.09 -16.64 -1.93
C SER A 32 6.88 -17.77 -2.62
N ASP A 33 7.34 -18.73 -1.84
CA ASP A 33 7.96 -19.96 -2.34
C ASP A 33 6.95 -20.99 -2.89
N THR A 34 5.65 -20.81 -2.57
CA THR A 34 4.64 -21.88 -2.81
C THR A 34 3.47 -21.44 -3.67
N ARG A 35 3.32 -20.13 -3.93
CA ARG A 35 2.22 -19.59 -4.75
C ARG A 35 2.60 -19.56 -6.22
N ASP A 36 1.60 -19.78 -7.05
CA ASP A 36 1.62 -19.55 -8.49
C ASP A 36 0.41 -18.70 -8.90
N GLU A 37 0.26 -18.41 -10.18
CA GLU A 37 -0.84 -17.56 -10.68
C GLU A 37 -2.23 -18.10 -10.33
N THR A 38 -2.38 -19.42 -10.16
CA THR A 38 -3.67 -20.07 -9.87
C THR A 38 -3.99 -20.09 -8.38
N THR A 39 -2.97 -20.02 -7.53
CA THR A 39 -3.09 -20.13 -6.06
C THR A 39 -2.85 -18.82 -5.32
N ASP A 40 -2.46 -17.76 -6.03
CA ASP A 40 -2.19 -16.43 -5.49
C ASP A 40 -3.47 -15.65 -5.17
N THR A 41 -4.13 -16.03 -4.08
CA THR A 41 -5.37 -15.38 -3.64
C THR A 41 -5.15 -13.98 -3.07
N SER A 42 -4.00 -13.71 -2.45
CA SER A 42 -3.66 -12.41 -1.85
C SER A 42 -3.32 -11.36 -2.91
N GLY A 43 -2.44 -11.69 -3.86
CA GLY A 43 -2.16 -10.81 -4.99
C GLY A 43 -3.39 -10.62 -5.88
N GLY A 44 -4.17 -11.67 -6.10
CA GLY A 44 -5.44 -11.59 -6.83
C GLY A 44 -6.44 -10.62 -6.18
N LEU A 45 -6.57 -10.64 -4.85
CA LEU A 45 -7.41 -9.70 -4.10
C LEU A 45 -6.94 -8.25 -4.30
N LEU A 46 -5.64 -7.99 -4.20
CA LEU A 46 -5.10 -6.64 -4.40
C LEU A 46 -5.38 -6.12 -5.81
N VAL A 47 -5.23 -6.99 -6.82
CA VAL A 47 -5.58 -6.66 -8.23
C VAL A 47 -7.07 -6.34 -8.37
N GLU A 48 -7.93 -7.16 -7.80
CA GLU A 48 -9.39 -6.91 -7.79
C GLU A 48 -9.71 -5.56 -7.16
N ARG A 49 -9.16 -5.28 -5.98
CA ARG A 49 -9.42 -4.05 -5.23
C ARG A 49 -8.98 -2.79 -5.97
N LEU A 50 -7.73 -2.78 -6.47
CA LEU A 50 -7.20 -1.61 -7.17
C LEU A 50 -7.95 -1.32 -8.47
N THR A 51 -8.33 -2.36 -9.23
CA THR A 51 -9.06 -2.19 -10.48
C THR A 51 -10.52 -1.77 -10.24
N THR A 52 -11.18 -2.32 -9.22
CA THR A 52 -12.53 -1.91 -8.81
C THR A 52 -12.54 -0.44 -8.33
N ALA A 53 -11.49 0.02 -7.69
CA ALA A 53 -11.34 1.42 -7.28
C ALA A 53 -11.03 2.37 -8.45
N GLY A 54 -10.80 1.86 -9.66
CA GLY A 54 -10.55 2.66 -10.85
C GLY A 54 -9.07 2.92 -11.16
N HIS A 55 -8.15 2.27 -10.43
CA HIS A 55 -6.72 2.33 -10.73
C HIS A 55 -6.34 1.37 -11.86
N VAL A 56 -5.14 1.54 -12.41
CA VAL A 56 -4.63 0.76 -13.54
C VAL A 56 -3.58 -0.24 -13.06
N LEU A 57 -3.82 -1.53 -13.29
CA LEU A 57 -2.80 -2.55 -13.08
C LEU A 57 -1.74 -2.46 -14.19
N LYS A 58 -0.50 -2.13 -13.82
CA LYS A 58 0.64 -2.03 -14.74
C LYS A 58 1.53 -3.28 -14.75
N GLY A 59 1.52 -4.05 -13.69
CA GLY A 59 2.30 -5.27 -13.61
C GLY A 59 1.83 -6.17 -12.47
N LYS A 60 1.94 -7.48 -12.69
CA LYS A 60 1.77 -8.49 -11.64
C LYS A 60 2.90 -9.49 -11.77
N ALA A 61 3.54 -9.84 -10.66
CA ALA A 61 4.58 -10.86 -10.62
C ALA A 61 4.52 -11.64 -9.31
N ILE A 62 5.05 -12.86 -9.35
CA ILE A 62 5.30 -13.70 -8.18
C ILE A 62 6.79 -13.99 -8.16
N VAL A 63 7.43 -13.79 -7.00
CA VAL A 63 8.85 -14.10 -6.80
C VAL A 63 9.03 -14.93 -5.54
N HIS A 64 10.13 -15.69 -5.47
CA HIS A 64 10.49 -16.44 -4.28
C HIS A 64 10.86 -15.52 -3.11
N ASP A 65 10.73 -16.03 -1.88
CA ASP A 65 11.15 -15.39 -0.63
C ASP A 65 12.69 -15.29 -0.56
N GLU A 66 13.28 -14.56 -1.50
CA GLU A 66 14.71 -14.30 -1.64
C GLU A 66 14.98 -12.82 -1.87
N VAL A 67 15.89 -12.26 -1.07
CA VAL A 67 16.23 -10.83 -1.09
C VAL A 67 16.55 -10.34 -2.50
N GLU A 68 17.39 -11.10 -3.24
CA GLU A 68 17.82 -10.68 -4.58
C GLU A 68 16.69 -10.80 -5.62
N ALA A 69 15.83 -11.81 -5.52
CA ALA A 69 14.68 -11.96 -6.41
C ALA A 69 13.69 -10.80 -6.22
N ILE A 70 13.37 -10.47 -4.95
CA ILE A 70 12.50 -9.35 -4.60
C ILE A 70 13.10 -8.03 -5.11
N ARG A 71 14.39 -7.78 -4.83
CA ARG A 71 15.06 -6.55 -5.26
C ARG A 71 15.16 -6.42 -6.77
N ALA A 72 15.43 -7.51 -7.48
CA ALA A 72 15.52 -7.49 -8.93
C ALA A 72 14.20 -7.02 -9.57
N GLN A 73 13.08 -7.60 -9.12
CA GLN A 73 11.76 -7.21 -9.62
C GLN A 73 11.40 -5.77 -9.23
N LEU A 74 11.64 -5.37 -7.99
CA LEU A 74 11.34 -4.01 -7.53
C LEU A 74 12.17 -2.95 -8.26
N LYS A 75 13.46 -3.20 -8.53
CA LYS A 75 14.31 -2.26 -9.28
C LYS A 75 13.80 -2.02 -10.70
N ILE A 76 13.25 -3.03 -11.37
CA ILE A 76 12.64 -2.89 -12.68
C ILE A 76 11.47 -1.90 -12.59
N TRP A 77 10.57 -2.08 -11.62
CA TRP A 77 9.38 -1.24 -11.47
C TRP A 77 9.70 0.15 -10.92
N ILE A 78 10.68 0.30 -10.04
CA ILE A 78 11.15 1.61 -9.55
C ILE A 78 11.76 2.45 -10.70
N ALA A 79 12.40 1.79 -11.67
CA ALA A 79 12.99 2.46 -12.83
C ALA A 79 11.94 2.80 -13.92
N ASP A 80 10.74 2.24 -13.84
CA ASP A 80 9.66 2.52 -14.79
C ASP A 80 8.89 3.79 -14.36
N PRO A 81 8.98 4.88 -15.14
CA PRO A 81 8.30 6.14 -14.81
C PRO A 81 6.77 6.04 -14.86
N ASP A 82 6.24 4.98 -15.46
CA ASP A 82 4.80 4.75 -15.54
C ASP A 82 4.23 3.99 -14.34
N ILE A 83 5.04 3.62 -13.34
CA ILE A 83 4.59 2.95 -12.12
C ILE A 83 4.64 3.91 -10.92
N ASP A 84 3.47 4.28 -10.42
CA ASP A 84 3.33 5.18 -9.26
C ASP A 84 3.47 4.46 -7.93
N VAL A 85 2.88 3.25 -7.85
CA VAL A 85 2.77 2.48 -6.61
C VAL A 85 3.08 1.01 -6.86
N VAL A 86 3.78 0.40 -5.93
CA VAL A 86 3.94 -1.06 -5.86
C VAL A 86 3.32 -1.56 -4.56
N LEU A 87 2.43 -2.54 -4.68
CA LEU A 87 1.90 -3.29 -3.54
C LEU A 87 2.60 -4.64 -3.48
N THR A 88 3.29 -4.96 -2.38
CA THR A 88 3.85 -6.30 -2.18
C THR A 88 3.05 -7.04 -1.12
N THR A 89 2.87 -8.34 -1.29
CA THR A 89 2.24 -9.22 -0.30
C THR A 89 3.08 -10.46 -0.06
N GLY A 90 3.32 -10.78 1.22
CA GLY A 90 4.12 -11.92 1.66
C GLY A 90 5.47 -11.55 2.28
N GLY A 91 6.07 -12.49 2.97
CA GLY A 91 7.43 -12.40 3.54
C GLY A 91 7.64 -11.33 4.61
N THR A 92 6.58 -10.86 5.31
CA THR A 92 6.69 -9.81 6.34
C THR A 92 6.68 -10.34 7.77
N GLY A 93 6.59 -11.64 8.00
CA GLY A 93 6.59 -12.25 9.32
C GLY A 93 7.99 -12.42 9.91
N PHE A 94 8.13 -13.40 10.81
CA PHE A 94 9.37 -13.71 11.54
C PHE A 94 9.93 -15.10 11.21
N ALA A 95 9.37 -15.81 10.20
CA ALA A 95 9.96 -17.05 9.74
C ALA A 95 11.31 -16.78 9.03
N PRO A 96 12.23 -17.76 9.00
CA PRO A 96 13.54 -17.55 8.36
C PRO A 96 13.49 -17.14 6.89
N ARG A 97 12.39 -17.43 6.21
CA ARG A 97 12.16 -17.06 4.81
C ARG A 97 11.41 -15.74 4.65
N ASP A 98 10.92 -15.13 5.75
CA ASP A 98 10.27 -13.82 5.71
C ASP A 98 11.34 -12.72 5.61
N VAL A 99 11.73 -12.35 4.40
CA VAL A 99 12.83 -11.42 4.11
C VAL A 99 12.40 -10.15 3.39
N THR A 100 11.09 -9.92 3.24
CA THR A 100 10.58 -8.74 2.52
C THR A 100 11.08 -7.43 3.11
N PRO A 101 11.05 -7.17 4.44
CA PRO A 101 11.57 -5.93 5.00
C PRO A 101 13.07 -5.74 4.72
N GLU A 102 13.87 -6.80 4.81
CA GLU A 102 15.31 -6.78 4.56
C GLU A 102 15.62 -6.51 3.06
N ALA A 103 14.76 -7.01 2.17
CA ALA A 103 14.89 -6.75 0.75
C ALA A 103 14.53 -5.30 0.37
N VAL A 104 13.45 -4.77 0.97
CA VAL A 104 12.81 -3.53 0.50
C VAL A 104 13.37 -2.28 1.18
N LYS A 105 13.60 -2.30 2.50
CA LYS A 105 14.09 -1.11 3.24
C LYS A 105 15.31 -0.44 2.61
N PRO A 106 16.34 -1.15 2.14
CA PRO A 106 17.50 -0.52 1.52
C PRO A 106 17.21 0.21 0.20
N LEU A 107 16.05 -0.03 -0.42
CA LEU A 107 15.61 0.67 -1.63
C LEU A 107 14.93 2.00 -1.30
N PHE A 108 14.48 2.21 -0.07
CA PHE A 108 13.78 3.42 0.32
C PHE A 108 14.72 4.62 0.43
N ARG A 109 14.33 5.70 -0.22
CA ARG A 109 14.88 7.03 0.04
C ARG A 109 14.26 7.67 1.28
N ARG A 110 12.98 7.34 1.55
CA ARG A 110 12.22 7.79 2.73
C ARG A 110 11.31 6.66 3.17
N GLU A 111 11.30 6.35 4.46
CA GLU A 111 10.33 5.44 5.06
C GLU A 111 9.02 6.18 5.33
N LEU A 112 7.88 5.48 5.17
CA LEU A 112 6.54 5.96 5.49
C LEU A 112 6.06 5.24 6.75
N ASP A 113 6.67 5.58 7.90
CA ASP A 113 6.44 4.91 9.19
C ASP A 113 4.97 4.93 9.62
N GLY A 114 4.24 6.00 9.27
CA GLY A 114 2.82 6.12 9.56
C GLY A 114 1.97 5.00 8.99
N PHE A 115 2.37 4.41 7.85
CA PHE A 115 1.64 3.28 7.27
C PHE A 115 1.63 2.07 8.23
N SER A 116 2.79 1.67 8.75
CA SER A 116 2.88 0.54 9.69
C SER A 116 2.00 0.77 10.93
N VAL A 117 2.06 1.98 11.49
CA VAL A 117 1.27 2.33 12.67
C VAL A 117 -0.23 2.24 12.39
N VAL A 118 -0.71 2.88 11.31
CA VAL A 118 -2.14 2.91 10.97
C VAL A 118 -2.63 1.52 10.58
N PHE A 119 -1.88 0.77 9.78
CA PHE A 119 -2.21 -0.60 9.40
C PHE A 119 -2.40 -1.50 10.64
N HIS A 120 -1.45 -1.49 11.58
CA HIS A 120 -1.56 -2.31 12.79
C HIS A 120 -2.72 -1.89 13.69
N LEU A 121 -2.94 -0.58 13.85
CA LEU A 121 -4.09 -0.08 14.62
C LEU A 121 -5.43 -0.52 14.03
N LYS A 122 -5.56 -0.45 12.71
CA LYS A 122 -6.79 -0.90 12.02
C LYS A 122 -6.96 -2.41 12.09
N SER A 123 -5.89 -3.19 11.87
CA SER A 123 -5.92 -4.66 11.94
C SER A 123 -6.19 -5.20 13.35
N LEU A 124 -5.99 -4.43 14.41
CA LEU A 124 -6.38 -4.83 15.76
C LEU A 124 -7.87 -5.19 15.85
N GLY A 125 -8.72 -4.51 15.08
CA GLY A 125 -10.17 -4.78 15.05
C GLY A 125 -10.54 -6.11 14.38
N THR A 126 -9.68 -6.67 13.53
CA THR A 126 -9.95 -7.88 12.76
C THR A 126 -9.21 -9.10 13.28
N VAL A 127 -7.92 -8.97 13.60
CA VAL A 127 -7.06 -10.08 14.02
C VAL A 127 -6.54 -9.95 15.46
N GLY A 128 -6.94 -8.91 16.18
CA GLY A 128 -6.48 -8.67 17.54
C GLY A 128 -4.96 -8.48 17.61
N VAL A 129 -4.36 -8.91 18.70
CA VAL A 129 -2.91 -8.77 18.94
C VAL A 129 -2.04 -9.60 17.98
N ALA A 130 -2.62 -10.49 17.18
CA ALA A 130 -1.86 -11.23 16.16
C ALA A 130 -1.24 -10.30 15.10
N THR A 131 -1.76 -9.09 14.92
CA THR A 131 -1.15 -8.07 14.05
C THR A 131 0.31 -7.77 14.42
N LEU A 132 0.74 -7.95 15.68
CA LEU A 132 2.13 -7.78 16.13
C LEU A 132 3.12 -8.72 15.44
N GLN A 133 2.63 -9.81 14.83
CA GLN A 133 3.48 -10.78 14.12
C GLN A 133 3.82 -10.35 12.69
N SER A 134 3.43 -9.15 12.27
CA SER A 134 3.73 -8.59 10.97
C SER A 134 4.73 -7.44 11.07
N ARG A 135 5.65 -7.36 10.10
CA ARG A 135 6.56 -6.25 9.88
C ARG A 135 6.16 -5.47 8.63
N ALA A 136 4.85 -5.18 8.52
CA ALA A 136 4.32 -4.35 7.43
C ALA A 136 5.02 -3.00 7.40
N LEU A 137 5.41 -2.54 6.21
CA LEU A 137 6.16 -1.31 6.04
C LEU A 137 5.83 -0.64 4.71
N ALA A 138 6.12 0.65 4.62
CA ALA A 138 6.01 1.39 3.36
C ALA A 138 7.11 2.45 3.25
N GLY A 139 7.35 2.90 2.03
CA GLY A 139 8.31 3.96 1.77
C GLY A 139 8.33 4.39 0.31
N GLN A 140 9.13 5.42 0.05
CA GLN A 140 9.36 5.95 -1.29
C GLN A 140 10.72 5.51 -1.80
N ALA A 141 10.74 4.83 -2.95
CA ALA A 141 11.94 4.40 -3.68
C ALA A 141 11.95 5.10 -5.05
N GLY A 142 12.87 6.03 -5.27
CA GLY A 142 12.79 6.93 -6.41
C GLY A 142 11.51 7.78 -6.34
N ASP A 143 10.70 7.70 -7.39
CA ASP A 143 9.40 8.38 -7.49
C ASP A 143 8.22 7.43 -7.20
N THR A 144 8.48 6.15 -6.94
CA THR A 144 7.49 5.11 -6.69
C THR A 144 7.27 4.92 -5.19
N PHE A 145 6.02 4.79 -4.77
CA PHE A 145 5.69 4.36 -3.40
C PHE A 145 5.53 2.84 -3.34
N ILE A 146 6.07 2.22 -2.31
CA ILE A 146 6.01 0.78 -2.09
C ILE A 146 5.35 0.50 -0.75
N PHE A 147 4.31 -0.34 -0.75
CA PHE A 147 3.63 -0.81 0.45
C PHE A 147 3.79 -2.32 0.56
N CYS A 148 4.31 -2.78 1.68
CA CYS A 148 4.54 -4.19 1.94
C CYS A 148 3.58 -4.67 3.03
N VAL A 149 2.69 -5.60 2.66
CA VAL A 149 1.67 -6.14 3.54
C VAL A 149 1.86 -7.64 3.75
N PRO A 150 1.31 -8.23 4.81
CA PRO A 150 1.40 -9.67 5.05
C PRO A 150 0.79 -10.50 3.93
N GLY A 151 1.24 -11.75 3.80
CA GLY A 151 0.85 -12.69 2.74
C GLY A 151 -0.54 -13.29 2.87
N SER A 152 -1.32 -12.98 3.91
CA SER A 152 -2.67 -13.50 4.05
C SER A 152 -3.68 -12.63 3.29
N THR A 153 -4.69 -13.26 2.68
CA THR A 153 -5.79 -12.58 1.99
C THR A 153 -6.53 -11.60 2.92
N GLY A 154 -6.68 -11.96 4.22
CA GLY A 154 -7.28 -11.08 5.22
C GLY A 154 -6.47 -9.82 5.46
N ALA A 155 -5.14 -9.94 5.59
CA ALA A 155 -4.27 -8.77 5.76
C ALA A 155 -4.23 -7.87 4.53
N CYS A 156 -4.27 -8.43 3.32
CA CYS A 156 -4.40 -7.66 2.08
C CYS A 156 -5.72 -6.90 2.02
N ARG A 157 -6.82 -7.52 2.47
CA ARG A 157 -8.13 -6.88 2.58
C ARG A 157 -8.08 -5.72 3.57
N ASP A 158 -7.55 -5.93 4.77
CA ASP A 158 -7.44 -4.88 5.80
C ASP A 158 -6.57 -3.73 5.31
N ALA A 159 -5.43 -4.03 4.69
CA ALA A 159 -4.55 -3.00 4.16
C ALA A 159 -5.23 -2.14 3.09
N TRP A 160 -5.96 -2.78 2.17
CA TRP A 160 -6.67 -2.03 1.13
C TRP A 160 -7.89 -1.31 1.69
N ASP A 161 -8.84 -2.06 2.26
CA ASP A 161 -10.17 -1.55 2.60
C ASP A 161 -10.13 -0.53 3.76
N LEU A 162 -9.13 -0.62 4.67
CA LEU A 162 -9.06 0.23 5.87
C LEU A 162 -8.00 1.34 5.78
N VAL A 163 -7.09 1.29 4.78
CA VAL A 163 -5.98 2.25 4.68
C VAL A 163 -5.77 2.74 3.25
N LEU A 164 -5.43 1.83 2.32
CA LEU A 164 -4.94 2.22 1.00
C LEU A 164 -6.04 2.79 0.11
N ALA A 165 -7.28 2.33 0.24
CA ALA A 165 -8.40 2.81 -0.57
C ALA A 165 -8.63 4.32 -0.38
N GLU A 166 -8.44 4.84 0.83
CA GLU A 166 -8.53 6.28 1.11
C GLU A 166 -7.24 7.01 0.72
N GLU A 167 -6.08 6.48 1.13
CA GLU A 167 -4.79 7.14 0.96
C GLU A 167 -4.36 7.24 -0.52
N LEU A 168 -4.81 6.31 -1.36
CA LEU A 168 -4.55 6.30 -2.80
C LEU A 168 -5.67 6.95 -3.63
N ASP A 169 -6.72 7.48 -3.00
CA ASP A 169 -7.74 8.26 -3.69
C ASP A 169 -7.37 9.76 -3.68
N SER A 170 -7.25 10.36 -4.86
CA SER A 170 -6.93 11.79 -5.02
C SER A 170 -7.98 12.73 -4.40
N ARG A 171 -9.17 12.23 -4.14
CA ARG A 171 -10.30 12.97 -3.57
C ARG A 171 -10.31 12.95 -2.04
N PHE A 172 -9.47 12.12 -1.41
CA PHE A 172 -9.40 12.02 0.06
C PHE A 172 -8.91 13.33 0.68
N ARG A 173 -9.55 13.76 1.74
CA ARG A 173 -9.24 15.02 2.47
C ARG A 173 -8.97 14.74 3.95
N PRO A 174 -8.10 15.51 4.60
CA PRO A 174 -7.50 16.77 4.13
C PRO A 174 -6.43 16.63 3.06
N CYS A 175 -5.76 15.48 2.93
CA CYS A 175 -4.70 15.25 1.95
C CYS A 175 -4.52 13.74 1.70
N SER A 176 -4.22 13.35 0.47
CA SER A 176 -3.88 11.98 0.09
C SER A 176 -2.44 11.87 -0.40
N LEU A 177 -1.89 10.66 -0.42
CA LEU A 177 -0.55 10.40 -0.94
C LEU A 177 -0.43 10.71 -2.45
N VAL A 178 -1.56 10.72 -3.16
CA VAL A 178 -1.60 11.01 -4.61
C VAL A 178 -0.94 12.35 -4.93
N GLY A 179 -1.13 13.37 -4.10
CA GLY A 179 -0.47 14.67 -4.27
C GLY A 179 1.06 14.66 -4.11
N GLN A 180 1.64 13.59 -3.60
CA GLN A 180 3.09 13.40 -3.50
C GLN A 180 3.69 12.69 -4.73
N ILE A 181 2.84 12.07 -5.57
CA ILE A 181 3.26 11.40 -6.80
C ILE A 181 3.62 12.46 -7.84
N PRO A 182 4.79 12.37 -8.53
CA PRO A 182 5.30 13.44 -9.37
C PRO A 182 4.33 14.00 -10.40
N ARG A 183 3.60 13.13 -11.11
CA ARG A 183 2.64 13.57 -12.15
C ARG A 183 1.36 14.21 -11.58
N TYR A 184 1.11 14.06 -10.28
CA TYR A 184 -0.04 14.62 -9.57
C TYR A 184 0.36 15.63 -8.49
N ARG A 185 1.61 16.05 -8.48
CA ARG A 185 2.14 16.97 -7.45
C ARG A 185 1.35 18.28 -7.44
N GLY A 186 0.86 18.64 -6.24
CA GLY A 186 0.09 19.86 -6.02
C GLY A 186 -1.42 19.73 -6.15
N ILE A 187 -1.96 18.50 -6.25
CA ILE A 187 -3.41 18.24 -6.24
C ILE A 187 -4.03 18.38 -4.82
N CYS A 188 -3.23 18.37 -3.76
CA CYS A 188 -3.70 18.55 -2.38
C CYS A 188 -3.98 19.99 -2.04
#